data_58e3b1a9af5342b459fff526752341a6
#
_entry.id   58e3b1a9af5342b459fff526752341a6
#
_cell.length_a   1.000
_cell.length_b   1.000
_cell.length_c   1.000
_cell.angle_alpha   90.00
_cell.angle_beta   90.00
_cell.angle_gamma   90.00
#
_symmetry.space_group_name_H-M   'P 1'
#
loop_
_entity.id
_entity.type
_entity.pdbx_description
1 polymer ?
#
loop_
_entity_poly.entity_id
_entity_poly.type
_entity_poly.pdbx_seq_one_letter_code
_entity_poly.pdbx_strand_id
1 'polypeptide(L)'
;MVRGRAPSRRRSRGIRAGRRLLLCGALLVSACADDDGGERRRALGDRPTLEAAMRVADSRRGGRLFGRCAACHTIGPGAGDRNGPNLFAVMNKPVASNSPRYGYTAALRALGGTWTPEAMDRWLADPMTVAPGTRMRFEGLADPLDRADVIAYLHSHSAGTASTR
;
A
#
# COMPACT_ATOMS: atom_id res chain seq x y z
N MET A 1 88.99 -40.38 35.33
CA MET A 1 88.03 -39.50 36.01
C MET A 1 87.31 -38.67 34.99
N VAL A 2 86.11 -39.06 34.55
CA VAL A 2 85.21 -38.16 33.84
C VAL A 2 83.80 -38.65 34.08
N ARG A 3 82.96 -37.79 34.69
CA ARG A 3 81.57 -38.06 35.11
C ARG A 3 80.67 -37.91 33.94
N GLY A 4 79.89 -38.96 33.59
CA GLY A 4 78.88 -38.95 32.61
C GLY A 4 77.59 -38.21 33.15
N ARG A 5 77.07 -37.35 32.34
CA ARG A 5 75.90 -36.62 32.59
C ARG A 5 74.74 -37.24 31.78
N ALA A 6 73.66 -37.68 32.43
CA ALA A 6 72.43 -38.26 31.83
C ALA A 6 71.65 -37.22 31.10
N PRO A 7 70.93 -37.55 30.00
CA PRO A 7 70.10 -36.65 29.27
C PRO A 7 68.67 -36.60 29.91
N SER A 8 68.18 -35.40 30.13
CA SER A 8 66.84 -35.13 30.61
C SER A 8 65.76 -35.41 29.55
N ARG A 9 64.79 -36.24 29.88
CA ARG A 9 63.62 -36.49 29.04
C ARG A 9 62.74 -35.25 29.05
N ARG A 10 62.60 -34.58 27.89
CA ARG A 10 61.56 -33.57 27.65
C ARG A 10 60.21 -34.28 27.45
N ARG A 11 59.27 -34.01 28.36
CA ARG A 11 57.86 -34.39 28.21
C ARG A 11 57.24 -33.47 27.13
N SER A 12 56.84 -34.04 26.01
CA SER A 12 55.96 -33.38 25.06
C SER A 12 54.57 -33.21 25.63
N ARG A 13 54.17 -31.97 25.92
CA ARG A 13 52.77 -31.63 26.23
C ARG A 13 51.97 -31.64 24.96
N GLY A 14 51.07 -32.62 24.81
CA GLY A 14 50.09 -32.73 23.75
C GLY A 14 49.16 -31.51 23.74
N ILE A 15 49.21 -30.77 22.70
CA ILE A 15 48.25 -29.70 22.44
C ILE A 15 46.94 -30.36 22.02
N ARG A 16 45.95 -30.35 22.93
CA ARG A 16 44.59 -30.71 22.59
C ARG A 16 43.99 -29.60 21.71
N ALA A 17 43.90 -29.85 20.41
CA ALA A 17 43.20 -29.02 19.47
C ALA A 17 41.70 -29.04 19.81
N GLY A 18 41.24 -28.01 20.52
CA GLY A 18 39.82 -27.75 20.76
C GLY A 18 39.15 -27.36 19.45
N ARG A 19 38.37 -28.28 18.91
CA ARG A 19 37.51 -28.11 17.74
C ARG A 19 36.40 -27.13 18.14
N ARG A 20 36.63 -25.83 17.95
CA ARG A 20 35.58 -24.80 18.09
C ARG A 20 34.59 -24.98 16.95
N LEU A 21 33.45 -25.57 17.27
CA LEU A 21 32.26 -25.56 16.42
C LEU A 21 31.80 -24.09 16.31
N LEU A 22 32.10 -23.44 15.19
CA LEU A 22 31.47 -22.19 14.79
C LEU A 22 30.05 -22.53 14.38
N LEU A 23 29.08 -22.36 15.30
CA LEU A 23 27.68 -22.25 14.95
C LEU A 23 27.51 -20.93 14.18
N CYS A 24 27.56 -21.00 12.86
CA CYS A 24 27.01 -19.95 12.00
C CYS A 24 25.49 -19.90 12.22
N GLY A 25 25.07 -19.07 13.16
CA GLY A 25 23.67 -18.68 13.28
C GLY A 25 23.26 -17.93 11.99
N ALA A 26 22.60 -18.62 11.07
CA ALA A 26 21.91 -17.96 9.97
C ALA A 26 20.82 -17.08 10.57
N LEU A 27 21.10 -15.79 10.73
CA LEU A 27 20.10 -14.75 10.91
C LEU A 27 19.21 -14.76 9.67
N LEU A 28 18.07 -15.44 9.76
CA LEU A 28 16.97 -15.25 8.83
C LEU A 28 16.48 -13.80 9.03
N VAL A 29 17.09 -12.89 8.29
CA VAL A 29 16.52 -11.57 8.07
C VAL A 29 15.27 -11.84 7.24
N SER A 30 14.11 -12.00 7.91
CA SER A 30 12.81 -11.83 7.25
C SER A 30 12.80 -10.38 6.78
N ALA A 31 13.25 -10.16 5.55
CA ALA A 31 12.94 -8.97 4.82
C ALA A 31 11.42 -8.95 4.72
N CYS A 32 10.76 -8.11 5.53
CA CYS A 32 9.45 -7.61 5.18
C CYS A 32 9.66 -6.83 3.89
N ALA A 33 9.68 -7.55 2.76
CA ALA A 33 9.54 -6.92 1.47
C ALA A 33 8.16 -6.27 1.50
N ASP A 34 8.12 -4.94 1.53
CA ASP A 34 6.92 -4.20 1.18
C ASP A 34 6.55 -4.68 -0.22
N ASP A 35 5.62 -5.63 -0.29
CA ASP A 35 5.09 -6.09 -1.57
C ASP A 35 4.43 -4.89 -2.24
N ASP A 36 5.08 -4.35 -3.26
CA ASP A 36 4.56 -3.25 -4.08
C ASP A 36 3.36 -3.68 -4.94
N GLY A 37 2.84 -4.88 -4.69
CA GLY A 37 1.76 -5.50 -5.44
C GLY A 37 2.23 -6.34 -6.62
N GLY A 38 3.53 -6.54 -6.81
CA GLY A 38 4.07 -7.27 -7.95
C GLY A 38 3.60 -8.72 -8.02
N GLU A 39 3.56 -9.41 -6.89
CA GLU A 39 3.04 -10.78 -6.82
C GLU A 39 1.54 -10.84 -7.11
N ARG A 40 0.77 -9.92 -6.53
CA ARG A 40 -0.68 -9.81 -6.77
C ARG A 40 -0.99 -9.51 -8.25
N ARG A 41 -0.21 -8.64 -8.90
CA ARG A 41 -0.34 -8.34 -10.34
C ARG A 41 -0.08 -9.58 -11.18
N ARG A 42 0.98 -10.33 -10.90
CA ARG A 42 1.27 -11.57 -11.62
C ARG A 42 0.16 -12.60 -11.48
N ALA A 43 -0.41 -12.74 -10.28
CA ALA A 43 -1.52 -13.65 -10.02
C ALA A 43 -2.81 -13.25 -10.75
N LEU A 44 -3.03 -11.95 -10.97
CA LEU A 44 -4.21 -11.43 -11.68
C LEU A 44 -4.09 -11.52 -13.21
N GLY A 45 -2.87 -11.63 -13.76
CA GLY A 45 -2.62 -11.61 -15.20
C GLY A 45 -2.79 -10.22 -15.84
N ASP A 46 -2.74 -10.18 -17.17
CA ASP A 46 -2.63 -8.92 -17.93
C ASP A 46 -3.92 -8.09 -18.01
N ARG A 47 -5.07 -8.70 -17.81
CA ARG A 47 -6.39 -8.03 -17.94
C ARG A 47 -7.32 -8.42 -16.78
N PRO A 48 -7.01 -8.03 -15.55
CA PRO A 48 -7.86 -8.36 -14.41
C PRO A 48 -9.20 -7.61 -14.51
N THR A 49 -10.27 -8.30 -14.10
CA THR A 49 -11.54 -7.61 -13.84
C THR A 49 -11.44 -6.81 -12.55
N LEU A 50 -12.24 -5.76 -12.40
CA LEU A 50 -12.32 -5.00 -11.15
C LEU A 50 -12.62 -5.92 -9.96
N GLU A 51 -13.55 -6.85 -10.13
CA GLU A 51 -13.91 -7.81 -9.08
C GLU A 51 -12.71 -8.66 -8.64
N ALA A 52 -11.90 -9.16 -9.59
CA ALA A 52 -10.69 -9.92 -9.27
C ALA A 52 -9.66 -9.06 -8.53
N ALA A 53 -9.44 -7.82 -8.98
CA ALA A 53 -8.53 -6.89 -8.35
C ALA A 53 -9.00 -6.52 -6.93
N MET A 54 -10.29 -6.28 -6.72
CA MET A 54 -10.85 -5.96 -5.40
C MET A 54 -10.74 -7.11 -4.40
N ARG A 55 -10.77 -8.39 -4.85
CA ARG A 55 -10.55 -9.53 -3.94
C ARG A 55 -9.16 -9.57 -3.31
N VAL A 56 -8.16 -9.00 -3.97
CA VAL A 56 -6.76 -8.98 -3.49
C VAL A 56 -6.28 -7.58 -3.16
N ALA A 57 -7.16 -6.60 -3.13
CA ALA A 57 -6.81 -5.21 -2.85
C ALA A 57 -6.24 -5.02 -1.43
N ASP A 58 -5.23 -4.17 -1.31
CA ASP A 58 -4.57 -3.82 -0.05
C ASP A 58 -4.79 -2.35 0.28
N SER A 59 -5.62 -2.07 1.29
CA SER A 59 -5.92 -0.72 1.72
C SER A 59 -4.70 0.04 2.25
N ARG A 60 -3.70 -0.64 2.82
CA ARG A 60 -2.46 0.01 3.28
C ARG A 60 -1.64 0.51 2.10
N ARG A 61 -1.56 -0.31 1.03
CA ARG A 61 -0.93 0.12 -0.21
C ARG A 61 -1.74 1.26 -0.86
N GLY A 62 -3.07 1.16 -0.85
CA GLY A 62 -3.96 2.23 -1.27
C GLY A 62 -3.69 3.55 -0.54
N GLY A 63 -3.43 3.49 0.77
CA GLY A 63 -3.03 4.65 1.57
C GLY A 63 -1.71 5.27 1.10
N ARG A 64 -0.73 4.46 0.72
CA ARG A 64 0.53 4.98 0.13
C ARG A 64 0.26 5.66 -1.22
N LEU A 65 -0.53 5.04 -2.07
CA LEU A 65 -0.93 5.60 -3.38
C LEU A 65 -1.76 6.88 -3.24
N PHE A 66 -2.57 6.99 -2.17
CA PHE A 66 -3.35 8.19 -1.85
C PHE A 66 -2.46 9.43 -1.64
N GLY A 67 -1.19 9.27 -1.37
CA GLY A 67 -0.21 10.36 -1.34
C GLY A 67 -0.29 11.26 -2.58
N ARG A 68 -0.60 10.70 -3.76
CA ARG A 68 -0.79 11.46 -5.02
C ARG A 68 -2.08 12.31 -5.00
N CYS A 69 -3.06 11.91 -4.21
CA CYS A 69 -4.36 12.59 -4.06
C CYS A 69 -4.30 13.66 -2.95
N ALA A 70 -3.45 13.44 -1.94
CA ALA A 70 -3.36 14.27 -0.74
C ALA A 70 -2.90 15.73 -1.02
N ALA A 71 -2.30 15.99 -2.17
CA ALA A 71 -1.98 17.36 -2.62
C ALA A 71 -3.25 18.22 -2.75
N CYS A 72 -4.36 17.60 -3.15
CA CYS A 72 -5.62 18.29 -3.41
C CYS A 72 -6.77 17.88 -2.48
N HIS A 73 -6.72 16.71 -1.86
CA HIS A 73 -7.80 16.16 -1.04
C HIS A 73 -7.36 15.93 0.41
N THR A 74 -8.32 16.01 1.32
CA THR A 74 -8.22 15.46 2.67
C THR A 74 -9.04 14.18 2.77
N ILE A 75 -8.84 13.38 3.84
CA ILE A 75 -9.61 12.13 4.07
C ILE A 75 -9.91 11.89 5.56
N GLY A 76 -9.75 12.89 6.41
CA GLY A 76 -10.08 12.77 7.83
C GLY A 76 -11.53 13.17 8.15
N PRO A 77 -12.14 12.61 9.21
CA PRO A 77 -13.45 13.09 9.67
C PRO A 77 -13.36 14.56 10.06
N GLY A 78 -14.27 15.39 9.52
CA GLY A 78 -14.29 16.84 9.79
C GLY A 78 -13.13 17.63 9.18
N ALA A 79 -12.22 17.03 8.45
CA ALA A 79 -11.16 17.77 7.76
C ALA A 79 -11.77 18.66 6.65
N GLY A 80 -11.20 19.86 6.50
CA GLY A 80 -11.65 20.82 5.49
C GLY A 80 -11.33 20.37 4.06
N ASP A 81 -12.04 20.98 3.10
CA ASP A 81 -11.72 20.87 1.69
C ASP A 81 -10.38 21.59 1.38
N ARG A 82 -9.75 21.17 0.29
CA ARG A 82 -8.59 21.85 -0.31
C ARG A 82 -8.94 22.25 -1.76
N ASN A 83 -8.01 22.10 -2.69
CA ASN A 83 -8.31 22.23 -4.12
C ASN A 83 -9.35 21.19 -4.61
N GLY A 84 -9.50 20.10 -3.88
CA GLY A 84 -10.53 19.09 -4.02
C GLY A 84 -11.32 18.92 -2.71
N PRO A 85 -12.48 18.23 -2.75
CA PRO A 85 -13.29 17.98 -1.57
C PRO A 85 -12.61 17.00 -0.61
N ASN A 86 -13.02 17.03 0.67
CA ASN A 86 -12.70 15.97 1.61
C ASN A 86 -13.33 14.65 1.13
N LEU A 87 -12.53 13.58 1.12
CA LEU A 87 -12.95 12.24 0.66
C LEU A 87 -13.35 11.28 1.79
N PHE A 88 -13.39 11.76 3.04
CA PHE A 88 -13.88 10.93 4.15
C PHE A 88 -15.31 10.46 3.87
N ALA A 89 -15.55 9.16 4.02
CA ALA A 89 -16.84 8.51 3.76
C ALA A 89 -17.40 8.77 2.35
N VAL A 90 -16.57 8.92 1.33
CA VAL A 90 -16.98 9.20 -0.06
C VAL A 90 -17.64 7.98 -0.72
N MET A 91 -17.21 6.75 -0.39
CA MET A 91 -17.78 5.56 -1.01
C MET A 91 -19.27 5.40 -0.70
N ASN A 92 -20.04 5.01 -1.70
CA ASN A 92 -21.48 4.88 -1.68
C ASN A 92 -22.27 6.19 -1.45
N LYS A 93 -21.61 7.35 -1.51
CA LYS A 93 -22.30 8.65 -1.51
C LYS A 93 -22.68 9.05 -2.94
N PRO A 94 -23.76 9.86 -3.10
CA PRO A 94 -24.05 10.45 -4.40
C PRO A 94 -22.86 11.23 -4.94
N VAL A 95 -22.65 11.16 -6.24
CA VAL A 95 -21.60 11.93 -6.91
C VAL A 95 -21.79 13.42 -6.64
N ALA A 96 -20.72 14.15 -6.43
CA ALA A 96 -20.69 15.58 -6.13
C ALA A 96 -21.49 16.01 -4.86
N SER A 97 -21.61 15.14 -3.86
CA SER A 97 -22.35 15.44 -2.63
C SER A 97 -21.54 15.36 -1.34
N ASN A 98 -20.35 14.74 -1.38
CA ASN A 98 -19.61 14.36 -0.17
C ASN A 98 -19.21 15.54 0.71
N SER A 99 -18.91 16.68 0.10
CA SER A 99 -18.66 17.94 0.81
C SER A 99 -19.67 19.01 0.33
N PRO A 100 -20.72 19.31 1.10
CA PRO A 100 -21.80 20.17 0.65
C PRO A 100 -21.39 21.62 0.33
N ARG A 101 -20.28 22.10 0.94
CA ARG A 101 -19.76 23.45 0.70
C ARG A 101 -18.74 23.52 -0.43
N TYR A 102 -18.29 22.38 -0.95
CA TYR A 102 -17.34 22.36 -2.05
C TYR A 102 -18.01 22.72 -3.37
N GLY A 103 -17.38 23.58 -4.17
CA GLY A 103 -17.89 24.02 -5.47
C GLY A 103 -17.66 22.99 -6.58
N TYR A 104 -18.39 21.90 -6.59
CA TYR A 104 -18.32 20.91 -7.68
C TYR A 104 -18.64 21.51 -9.05
N THR A 105 -18.01 21.04 -10.11
CA THR A 105 -18.32 21.46 -11.48
C THR A 105 -19.69 20.94 -11.94
N ALA A 106 -20.30 21.63 -12.91
CA ALA A 106 -21.53 21.15 -13.53
C ALA A 106 -21.32 19.77 -14.18
N ALA A 107 -20.15 19.55 -14.83
CA ALA A 107 -19.79 18.28 -15.42
C ALA A 107 -19.82 17.13 -14.39
N LEU A 108 -19.26 17.33 -13.21
CA LEU A 108 -19.27 16.28 -12.19
C LEU A 108 -20.68 16.04 -11.62
N ARG A 109 -21.47 17.10 -11.42
CA ARG A 109 -22.87 16.96 -10.98
C ARG A 109 -23.75 16.24 -12.01
N ALA A 110 -23.48 16.46 -13.29
CA ALA A 110 -24.22 15.83 -14.39
C ALA A 110 -24.00 14.31 -14.51
N LEU A 111 -22.91 13.76 -13.92
CA LEU A 111 -22.71 12.31 -13.88
C LEU A 111 -23.83 11.59 -13.12
N GLY A 112 -24.35 12.20 -12.04
CA GLY A 112 -25.34 11.54 -11.19
C GLY A 112 -24.83 10.25 -10.56
N GLY A 113 -25.75 9.43 -10.03
CA GLY A 113 -25.44 8.14 -9.41
C GLY A 113 -24.64 8.26 -8.11
N THR A 114 -23.97 7.16 -7.73
CA THR A 114 -23.20 7.03 -6.50
C THR A 114 -21.78 6.54 -6.77
N TRP A 115 -20.86 6.81 -5.87
CA TRP A 115 -19.50 6.32 -5.91
C TRP A 115 -19.44 4.84 -5.52
N THR A 116 -19.99 3.96 -6.39
CA THR A 116 -19.74 2.52 -6.27
C THR A 116 -18.28 2.20 -6.60
N PRO A 117 -17.77 1.00 -6.28
CA PRO A 117 -16.43 0.59 -6.71
C PRO A 117 -16.21 0.75 -8.22
N GLU A 118 -17.22 0.40 -9.05
CA GLU A 118 -17.13 0.51 -10.51
C GLU A 118 -17.11 1.96 -10.98
N ALA A 119 -17.92 2.82 -10.37
CA ALA A 119 -17.91 4.26 -10.69
C ALA A 119 -16.57 4.89 -10.29
N MET A 120 -16.05 4.52 -9.14
CA MET A 120 -14.76 5.00 -8.65
C MET A 120 -13.60 4.48 -9.49
N ASP A 121 -13.63 3.22 -9.93
CA ASP A 121 -12.61 2.64 -10.81
C ASP A 121 -12.50 3.41 -12.13
N ARG A 122 -13.64 3.65 -12.79
CA ARG A 122 -13.65 4.46 -14.04
C ARG A 122 -13.14 5.88 -13.79
N TRP A 123 -13.57 6.50 -12.68
CA TRP A 123 -13.13 7.84 -12.30
C TRP A 123 -11.62 7.91 -12.07
N LEU A 124 -11.07 6.94 -11.33
CA LEU A 124 -9.64 6.88 -11.04
C LEU A 124 -8.81 6.51 -12.27
N ALA A 125 -9.39 5.82 -13.27
CA ALA A 125 -8.71 5.52 -14.51
C ALA A 125 -8.49 6.76 -15.37
N ASP A 126 -9.50 7.60 -15.53
CA ASP A 126 -9.43 8.84 -16.34
C ASP A 126 -10.58 9.80 -15.98
N PRO A 127 -10.37 10.71 -15.01
CA PRO A 127 -11.41 11.67 -14.63
C PRO A 127 -11.84 12.61 -15.74
N MET A 128 -10.93 12.94 -16.66
CA MET A 128 -11.21 13.88 -17.76
C MET A 128 -12.13 13.27 -18.80
N THR A 129 -11.97 11.99 -19.09
CA THR A 129 -12.87 11.26 -20.00
C THR A 129 -14.23 11.00 -19.34
N VAL A 130 -14.26 10.65 -18.03
CA VAL A 130 -15.52 10.39 -17.32
C VAL A 130 -16.36 11.65 -17.15
N ALA A 131 -15.77 12.79 -16.86
CA ALA A 131 -16.46 14.08 -16.72
C ALA A 131 -15.70 15.19 -17.46
N PRO A 132 -15.88 15.32 -18.77
CA PRO A 132 -15.28 16.41 -19.54
C PRO A 132 -15.68 17.77 -18.94
N GLY A 133 -14.68 18.57 -18.57
CA GLY A 133 -14.90 19.83 -17.86
C GLY A 133 -14.76 19.75 -16.34
N THR A 134 -14.38 18.59 -15.77
CA THR A 134 -13.94 18.51 -14.39
C THR A 134 -12.71 19.38 -14.15
N ARG A 135 -12.57 19.91 -12.92
CA ARG A 135 -11.36 20.62 -12.48
C ARG A 135 -10.29 19.68 -11.89
N MET A 136 -10.60 18.41 -11.71
CA MET A 136 -9.63 17.43 -11.25
C MET A 136 -8.63 17.11 -12.37
N ARG A 137 -7.47 17.78 -12.32
CA ARG A 137 -6.36 17.62 -13.28
C ARG A 137 -5.48 16.45 -12.83
N PHE A 138 -5.98 15.24 -13.03
CA PHE A 138 -5.30 14.00 -12.68
C PHE A 138 -5.23 13.10 -13.90
N GLU A 139 -4.05 12.58 -14.19
CA GLU A 139 -3.79 11.73 -15.36
C GLU A 139 -4.40 10.33 -15.27
N GLY A 140 -4.88 9.96 -14.06
CA GLY A 140 -5.41 8.64 -13.80
C GLY A 140 -4.39 7.65 -13.23
N LEU A 141 -4.91 6.49 -12.84
CA LEU A 141 -4.15 5.31 -12.45
C LEU A 141 -4.35 4.24 -13.51
N ALA A 142 -3.32 3.95 -14.29
CA ALA A 142 -3.41 2.98 -15.39
C ALA A 142 -3.60 1.54 -14.87
N ASP A 143 -2.90 1.19 -13.77
CA ASP A 143 -2.94 -0.16 -13.19
C ASP A 143 -4.26 -0.43 -12.45
N PRO A 144 -5.05 -1.44 -12.88
CA PRO A 144 -6.31 -1.81 -12.20
C PRO A 144 -6.13 -2.20 -10.73
N LEU A 145 -5.00 -2.82 -10.37
CA LEU A 145 -4.73 -3.17 -8.98
C LEU A 145 -4.46 -1.94 -8.12
N ASP A 146 -3.76 -0.93 -8.65
CA ASP A 146 -3.54 0.33 -7.96
C ASP A 146 -4.87 1.06 -7.70
N ARG A 147 -5.79 1.04 -8.67
CA ARG A 147 -7.14 1.59 -8.48
C ARG A 147 -7.92 0.83 -7.43
N ALA A 148 -7.88 -0.51 -7.46
CA ALA A 148 -8.54 -1.35 -6.46
C ALA A 148 -7.98 -1.09 -5.05
N ASP A 149 -6.66 -0.95 -4.89
CA ASP A 149 -6.01 -0.61 -3.63
C ASP A 149 -6.50 0.75 -3.09
N VAL A 150 -6.57 1.77 -3.95
CA VAL A 150 -7.11 3.09 -3.59
C VAL A 150 -8.59 3.02 -3.23
N ILE A 151 -9.41 2.27 -3.96
CA ILE A 151 -10.83 2.06 -3.64
C ILE A 151 -10.98 1.39 -2.28
N ALA A 152 -10.19 0.35 -1.98
CA ALA A 152 -10.18 -0.30 -0.69
C ALA A 152 -9.78 0.65 0.45
N TYR A 153 -8.82 1.53 0.21
CA TYR A 153 -8.43 2.59 1.15
C TYR A 153 -9.57 3.59 1.40
N LEU A 154 -10.20 4.12 0.36
CA LEU A 154 -11.34 5.00 0.47
C LEU A 154 -12.50 4.33 1.22
N HIS A 155 -12.73 3.04 0.95
CA HIS A 155 -13.77 2.25 1.62
C HIS A 155 -13.49 2.10 3.12
N SER A 156 -12.24 1.88 3.51
CA SER A 156 -11.85 1.77 4.93
C SER A 156 -12.13 3.05 5.72
N HIS A 157 -12.12 4.22 5.05
CA HIS A 157 -12.50 5.51 5.63
C HIS A 157 -14.02 5.80 5.57
N SER A 158 -14.79 4.89 5.00
CA SER A 158 -16.25 4.99 4.95
C SER A 158 -16.93 4.08 5.97
N ALA A 159 -16.29 2.99 6.37
CA ALA A 159 -16.88 1.97 7.27
C ALA A 159 -17.07 2.46 8.72
N GLY A 160 -16.33 3.50 9.15
CA GLY A 160 -16.45 4.05 10.51
C GLY A 160 -17.71 4.85 10.80
N THR A 161 -18.55 5.15 9.81
CA THR A 161 -19.78 5.95 9.98
C THR A 161 -21.02 5.12 10.32
N ALA A 162 -20.92 3.79 10.30
CA ALA A 162 -22.06 2.89 10.54
C ALA A 162 -22.24 2.46 12.01
N SER A 163 -21.36 2.87 12.95
CA SER A 163 -21.33 2.34 14.32
C SER A 163 -21.67 3.37 15.42
N THR A 164 -22.48 4.38 15.14
CA THR A 164 -23.01 5.25 16.20
C THR A 164 -24.48 5.53 15.95
N ARG A 165 -25.31 4.55 16.28
CA ARG A 165 -26.70 4.73 16.71
C ARG A 165 -27.04 3.75 17.84
#